data_2596acee8074d828e80c59b3907a5340
#
_entry.id   2596acee8074d828e80c59b3907a5340
#
_cell.length_a   1.000
_cell.length_b   1.000
_cell.length_c   1.000
_cell.angle_alpha   90.00
_cell.angle_beta   90.00
_cell.angle_gamma   90.00
#
_symmetry.space_group_name_H-M   'P 1'
#
loop_
_entity.id
_entity.type
_entity.pdbx_description
1 polymer ?
#
loop_
_entity_poly.entity_id
_entity_poly.type
_entity_poly.pdbx_seq_one_letter_code
_entity_poly.pdbx_strand_id
1 'polypeptide(L)'
;MKTKLINANFKKDYVDSLLKARGIENPEDYYNPRREFLQTPTDLENVERGANLLMGVLALDEKILIVVDSDNDGFTSATIMYSYLKDLMPDCKIDYILHEGKQHGLQDHIKNLTEGGEHYGLIILPDSSSNDYIYHEQLSDLGTSVLVLHHHITDTELSENAIVINNQLSPNYKNKELTGAGVVYQFCRYLDLKLGKSFADKYMDLAAWGIIGDMGSMLELENRYIVKEGLKNINNKLLWALMEK
;
A
#
# COMPACT_ATOMS: atom_id res chain seq x y z
N MET A 1 -2.91 15.91 34.83
CA MET A 1 -3.12 14.73 33.97
C MET A 1 -3.99 13.74 34.75
N LYS A 2 -5.23 13.45 34.31
CA LYS A 2 -6.10 12.47 35.01
C LYS A 2 -5.81 11.09 34.43
N THR A 3 -5.13 10.24 35.17
CA THR A 3 -4.94 8.83 34.84
C THR A 3 -6.23 8.06 35.08
N LYS A 4 -6.75 7.40 34.08
CA LYS A 4 -7.91 6.50 34.18
C LYS A 4 -7.37 5.07 34.29
N LEU A 5 -7.70 4.39 35.39
CA LEU A 5 -7.40 2.96 35.50
C LEU A 5 -8.28 2.19 34.50
N ILE A 6 -7.66 1.51 33.54
CA ILE A 6 -8.40 0.77 32.50
C ILE A 6 -8.94 -0.54 33.05
N ASN A 7 -8.26 -1.15 34.02
CA ASN A 7 -8.74 -2.35 34.71
C ASN A 7 -8.26 -2.36 36.17
N ALA A 8 -9.19 -2.54 37.13
CA ALA A 8 -8.90 -2.57 38.57
C ALA A 8 -8.54 -3.98 39.06
N ASN A 9 -8.68 -5.03 38.25
CA ASN A 9 -8.50 -6.43 38.66
C ASN A 9 -7.19 -7.01 38.13
N PHE A 10 -6.06 -6.43 38.47
CA PHE A 10 -4.73 -7.02 38.24
C PHE A 10 -4.56 -8.26 39.17
N LYS A 11 -5.11 -9.37 38.77
CA LYS A 11 -4.88 -10.65 39.47
C LYS A 11 -4.19 -11.64 38.55
N LYS A 12 -3.06 -12.14 39.02
CA LYS A 12 -2.26 -13.30 38.58
C LYS A 12 -1.78 -13.37 37.14
N ASP A 13 -2.48 -12.81 36.15
CA ASP A 13 -2.04 -12.75 34.77
C ASP A 13 -2.09 -11.31 34.24
N TYR A 14 -1.04 -10.58 34.50
CA TYR A 14 -0.91 -9.16 34.15
C TYR A 14 -1.03 -8.94 32.65
N VAL A 15 -0.40 -9.82 31.84
CA VAL A 15 -0.35 -9.68 30.38
C VAL A 15 -1.72 -9.93 29.79
N ASP A 16 -2.39 -11.01 30.15
CA ASP A 16 -3.73 -11.32 29.66
C ASP A 16 -4.75 -10.23 30.04
N SER A 17 -4.64 -9.69 31.27
CA SER A 17 -5.49 -8.59 31.71
C SER A 17 -5.27 -7.33 30.88
N LEU A 18 -4.02 -7.03 30.51
CA LEU A 18 -3.67 -5.89 29.68
C LEU A 18 -4.19 -6.07 28.25
N LEU A 19 -4.04 -7.26 27.66
CA LEU A 19 -4.50 -7.57 26.31
C LEU A 19 -6.03 -7.46 26.23
N LYS A 20 -6.75 -8.06 27.17
CA LYS A 20 -8.21 -7.94 27.26
C LYS A 20 -8.67 -6.50 27.43
N ALA A 21 -7.96 -5.71 28.23
CA ALA A 21 -8.27 -4.28 28.42
C ALA A 21 -8.08 -3.46 27.13
N ARG A 22 -7.31 -3.96 26.17
CA ARG A 22 -7.10 -3.39 24.84
C ARG A 22 -8.00 -4.01 23.77
N GLY A 23 -8.97 -4.85 24.15
CA GLY A 23 -9.91 -5.48 23.22
C GLY A 23 -9.34 -6.71 22.49
N ILE A 24 -8.19 -7.23 22.93
CA ILE A 24 -7.60 -8.45 22.36
C ILE A 24 -8.26 -9.65 23.03
N GLU A 25 -9.20 -10.28 22.33
CA GLU A 25 -9.96 -11.41 22.84
C GLU A 25 -9.17 -12.70 22.83
N ASN A 26 -8.34 -12.91 21.79
CA ASN A 26 -7.49 -14.08 21.64
C ASN A 26 -5.99 -13.71 21.68
N PRO A 27 -5.33 -13.84 22.84
CA PRO A 27 -3.89 -13.58 22.98
C PRO A 27 -3.02 -14.45 22.08
N GLU A 28 -3.41 -15.71 21.84
CA GLU A 28 -2.63 -16.61 20.99
C GLU A 28 -2.54 -16.13 19.55
N ASP A 29 -3.66 -15.73 18.94
CA ASP A 29 -3.67 -15.16 17.59
C ASP A 29 -2.92 -13.83 17.53
N TYR A 30 -2.96 -13.04 18.60
CA TYR A 30 -2.22 -11.80 18.70
C TYR A 30 -0.70 -12.01 18.75
N TYR A 31 -0.21 -13.01 19.49
CA TYR A 31 1.22 -13.32 19.57
C TYR A 31 1.71 -14.14 18.37
N ASN A 32 0.85 -15.01 17.85
CA ASN A 32 1.17 -15.92 16.76
C ASN A 32 0.18 -15.73 15.60
N PRO A 33 0.15 -14.55 14.95
CA PRO A 33 -0.73 -14.31 13.82
C PRO A 33 -0.40 -15.28 12.69
N ARG A 34 -1.45 -15.78 12.03
CA ARG A 34 -1.35 -16.81 10.99
C ARG A 34 -1.71 -16.24 9.63
N ARG A 35 -1.28 -16.91 8.55
CA ARG A 35 -1.54 -16.47 7.16
C ARG A 35 -3.03 -16.26 6.85
N GLU A 36 -3.90 -16.99 7.53
CA GLU A 36 -5.35 -16.84 7.36
C GLU A 36 -5.92 -15.47 7.79
N PHE A 37 -5.14 -14.67 8.52
CA PHE A 37 -5.50 -13.29 8.86
C PHE A 37 -5.22 -12.29 7.74
N LEU A 38 -4.46 -12.66 6.71
CA LEU A 38 -4.38 -11.85 5.51
C LEU A 38 -5.76 -11.75 4.87
N GLN A 39 -6.23 -10.52 4.69
CA GLN A 39 -7.48 -10.30 3.99
C GLN A 39 -7.39 -10.79 2.54
N THR A 40 -8.54 -11.07 1.96
CA THR A 40 -8.63 -11.47 0.57
C THR A 40 -8.46 -10.23 -0.32
N PRO A 41 -7.49 -10.18 -1.23
CA PRO A 41 -7.24 -8.97 -2.02
C PRO A 41 -8.41 -8.60 -2.95
N THR A 42 -9.29 -9.56 -3.27
CA THR A 42 -10.53 -9.31 -4.04
C THR A 42 -11.54 -8.45 -3.29
N ASP A 43 -11.39 -8.27 -1.97
CA ASP A 43 -12.28 -7.45 -1.15
C ASP A 43 -11.95 -5.94 -1.27
N LEU A 44 -10.80 -5.59 -1.87
CA LEU A 44 -10.49 -4.21 -2.22
C LEU A 44 -11.33 -3.77 -3.42
N GLU A 45 -12.10 -2.71 -3.24
CA GLU A 45 -12.89 -2.11 -4.32
C GLU A 45 -11.99 -1.67 -5.47
N ASN A 46 -12.45 -1.82 -6.71
CA ASN A 46 -11.73 -1.51 -7.94
C ASN A 46 -10.44 -2.31 -8.21
N VAL A 47 -10.05 -3.28 -7.37
CA VAL A 47 -8.80 -4.03 -7.55
C VAL A 47 -8.72 -4.73 -8.91
N GLU A 48 -9.84 -5.31 -9.38
CA GLU A 48 -9.90 -5.95 -10.70
C GLU A 48 -9.78 -4.94 -11.83
N ARG A 49 -10.45 -3.78 -11.71
CA ARG A 49 -10.35 -2.70 -12.70
C ARG A 49 -8.91 -2.18 -12.82
N GLY A 50 -8.25 -1.94 -11.68
CA GLY A 50 -6.86 -1.51 -11.65
C GLY A 50 -5.90 -2.54 -12.25
N ALA A 51 -6.10 -3.82 -11.94
CA ALA A 51 -5.30 -4.90 -12.53
C ALA A 51 -5.52 -5.01 -14.05
N ASN A 52 -6.75 -4.88 -14.54
CA ASN A 52 -7.05 -4.91 -15.97
C ASN A 52 -6.41 -3.72 -16.69
N LEU A 53 -6.49 -2.51 -16.12
CA LEU A 53 -5.82 -1.33 -16.66
C LEU A 53 -4.31 -1.54 -16.77
N LEU A 54 -3.65 -1.95 -15.68
CA LEU A 54 -2.22 -2.21 -15.66
C LEU A 54 -1.80 -3.25 -16.72
N MET A 55 -2.53 -4.36 -16.79
CA MET A 55 -2.24 -5.40 -17.79
C MET A 55 -2.45 -4.93 -19.22
N GLY A 56 -3.44 -4.07 -19.48
CA GLY A 56 -3.67 -3.45 -20.78
C GLY A 56 -2.48 -2.58 -21.20
N VAL A 57 -2.01 -1.71 -20.32
CA VAL A 57 -0.84 -0.83 -20.55
C VAL A 57 0.42 -1.64 -20.81
N LEU A 58 0.67 -2.68 -20.01
CA LEU A 58 1.81 -3.58 -20.22
C LEU A 58 1.73 -4.33 -21.55
N ALA A 59 0.55 -4.76 -21.98
CA ALA A 59 0.35 -5.46 -23.24
C ALA A 59 0.57 -4.55 -24.46
N LEU A 60 0.35 -3.25 -24.31
CA LEU A 60 0.61 -2.24 -25.35
C LEU A 60 2.06 -1.74 -25.34
N ASP A 61 2.89 -2.23 -24.45
CA ASP A 61 4.30 -1.79 -24.25
C ASP A 61 4.42 -0.27 -23.98
N GLU A 62 3.38 0.30 -23.36
CA GLU A 62 3.36 1.71 -23.00
C GLU A 62 4.21 1.97 -21.74
N LYS A 63 4.65 3.23 -21.61
CA LYS A 63 5.50 3.64 -20.50
C LYS A 63 4.68 3.91 -19.25
N ILE A 64 5.18 3.45 -18.10
CA ILE A 64 4.57 3.63 -16.78
C ILE A 64 5.43 4.60 -15.97
N LEU A 65 4.78 5.52 -15.26
CA LEU A 65 5.43 6.37 -14.27
C LEU A 65 4.93 6.02 -12.88
N ILE A 66 5.83 5.91 -11.92
CA ILE A 66 5.50 5.81 -10.50
C ILE A 66 5.88 7.14 -9.83
N VAL A 67 4.91 7.83 -9.24
CA VAL A 67 5.16 9.01 -8.40
C VAL A 67 5.35 8.53 -6.97
N VAL A 68 6.54 8.80 -6.42
CA VAL A 68 6.94 8.29 -5.11
C VAL A 68 6.60 9.31 -4.04
N ASP A 69 5.73 8.97 -3.12
CA ASP A 69 5.44 9.83 -1.98
C ASP A 69 6.65 9.95 -1.03
N SER A 70 6.77 11.09 -0.33
CA SER A 70 8.03 11.53 0.28
C SER A 70 8.31 10.98 1.69
N ASP A 71 7.52 10.03 2.16
CA ASP A 71 7.71 9.39 3.46
C ASP A 71 8.09 7.90 3.38
N ASN A 72 8.16 7.23 4.52
CA ASN A 72 8.58 5.83 4.58
C ASN A 72 7.58 4.89 3.91
N ASP A 73 6.28 5.15 4.07
CA ASP A 73 5.23 4.31 3.48
C ASP A 73 5.19 4.50 1.95
N GLY A 74 5.32 5.75 1.48
CA GLY A 74 5.42 6.07 0.05
C GLY A 74 6.62 5.43 -0.63
N PHE A 75 7.82 5.53 -0.03
CA PHE A 75 9.03 4.88 -0.57
C PHE A 75 8.89 3.35 -0.63
N THR A 76 8.34 2.73 0.42
CA THR A 76 8.15 1.27 0.44
C THR A 76 7.07 0.83 -0.53
N SER A 77 5.96 1.56 -0.62
CA SER A 77 4.87 1.37 -1.58
C SER A 77 5.37 1.38 -3.03
N ALA A 78 6.10 2.43 -3.39
CA ALA A 78 6.67 2.58 -4.73
C ALA A 78 7.69 1.48 -5.05
N THR A 79 8.54 1.12 -4.07
CA THR A 79 9.53 0.06 -4.24
C THR A 79 8.89 -1.30 -4.45
N ILE A 80 7.80 -1.63 -3.72
CA ILE A 80 7.03 -2.85 -3.93
C ILE A 80 6.50 -2.88 -5.37
N MET A 81 5.81 -1.81 -5.78
CA MET A 81 5.18 -1.74 -7.09
C MET A 81 6.20 -1.86 -8.22
N TYR A 82 7.28 -1.07 -8.18
CA TYR A 82 8.35 -1.10 -9.16
C TYR A 82 8.99 -2.48 -9.28
N SER A 83 9.36 -3.07 -8.14
CA SER A 83 10.07 -4.35 -8.11
C SER A 83 9.18 -5.50 -8.56
N TYR A 84 7.90 -5.48 -8.15
CA TYR A 84 6.91 -6.46 -8.60
C TYR A 84 6.71 -6.42 -10.12
N LEU A 85 6.59 -5.21 -10.70
CA LEU A 85 6.45 -5.06 -12.15
C LEU A 85 7.69 -5.56 -12.90
N LYS A 86 8.89 -5.32 -12.37
CA LYS A 86 10.14 -5.87 -12.94
C LYS A 86 10.23 -7.39 -12.82
N ASP A 87 9.70 -8.01 -11.75
CA ASP A 87 9.61 -9.47 -11.66
C ASP A 87 8.55 -10.03 -12.64
N LEU A 88 7.44 -9.30 -12.84
CA LEU A 88 6.37 -9.72 -13.73
C LEU A 88 6.77 -9.60 -15.21
N MET A 89 7.38 -8.48 -15.58
CA MET A 89 7.80 -8.14 -16.94
C MET A 89 9.13 -7.37 -16.89
N PRO A 90 10.30 -8.05 -16.95
CA PRO A 90 11.61 -7.43 -16.78
C PRO A 90 11.89 -6.26 -17.72
N ASP A 91 11.39 -6.33 -18.95
CA ASP A 91 11.62 -5.32 -20.00
C ASP A 91 10.58 -4.19 -20.00
N CYS A 92 9.58 -4.18 -19.09
CA CYS A 92 8.59 -3.11 -19.05
C CYS A 92 9.23 -1.74 -18.80
N LYS A 93 8.70 -0.75 -19.48
CA LYS A 93 9.19 0.64 -19.43
C LYS A 93 8.61 1.34 -18.21
N ILE A 94 9.40 1.48 -17.16
CA ILE A 94 8.99 2.12 -15.91
C ILE A 94 9.99 3.21 -15.54
N ASP A 95 9.48 4.41 -15.34
CA ASP A 95 10.18 5.50 -14.68
C ASP A 95 9.62 5.73 -13.28
N TYR A 96 10.33 6.51 -12.49
CA TYR A 96 9.82 7.03 -11.23
C TYR A 96 10.28 8.48 -11.02
N ILE A 97 9.48 9.26 -10.30
CA ILE A 97 9.84 10.61 -9.87
C ILE A 97 9.70 10.72 -8.35
N LEU A 98 10.62 11.50 -7.78
CA LEU A 98 10.66 11.79 -6.34
C LEU A 98 10.25 13.25 -6.12
N HIS A 99 9.64 13.53 -4.98
CA HIS A 99 9.39 14.90 -4.55
C HIS A 99 10.67 15.59 -4.06
N GLU A 100 10.73 16.90 -4.24
CA GLU A 100 11.74 17.74 -3.60
C GLU A 100 11.22 18.20 -2.23
N GLY A 101 11.72 17.57 -1.15
CA GLY A 101 11.29 17.85 0.21
C GLY A 101 10.08 17.02 0.66
N LYS A 102 9.29 17.56 1.59
CA LYS A 102 8.10 16.90 2.15
C LYS A 102 6.84 17.30 1.39
N GLN A 103 6.66 16.75 0.24
CA GLN A 103 5.50 16.99 -0.63
C GLN A 103 4.79 15.68 -0.90
N HIS A 104 3.50 15.75 -1.23
CA HIS A 104 2.63 14.62 -1.46
C HIS A 104 1.79 14.82 -2.71
N GLY A 105 1.49 13.72 -3.41
CA GLY A 105 0.57 13.70 -4.53
C GLY A 105 1.11 14.34 -5.81
N LEU A 106 0.19 14.79 -6.68
CA LEU A 106 0.50 15.23 -8.04
C LEU A 106 0.84 16.73 -8.17
N GLN A 107 0.49 17.54 -7.19
CA GLN A 107 0.52 19.02 -7.31
C GLN A 107 1.83 19.57 -7.85
N ASP A 108 2.96 19.09 -7.36
CA ASP A 108 4.28 19.63 -7.74
C ASP A 108 4.80 19.08 -9.07
N HIS A 109 4.23 17.98 -9.53
CA HIS A 109 4.66 17.33 -10.76
C HIS A 109 3.74 17.60 -11.95
N ILE A 110 2.49 18.02 -11.71
CA ILE A 110 1.47 18.11 -12.75
C ILE A 110 1.90 18.97 -13.94
N LYS A 111 2.54 20.10 -13.70
CA LYS A 111 3.02 20.97 -14.76
C LYS A 111 4.05 20.27 -15.66
N ASN A 112 4.99 19.58 -15.07
CA ASN A 112 6.00 18.85 -15.83
C ASN A 112 5.40 17.68 -16.60
N LEU A 113 4.39 17.02 -16.03
CA LEU A 113 3.68 15.90 -16.65
C LEU A 113 2.78 16.34 -17.81
N THR A 114 2.22 17.56 -17.74
CA THR A 114 1.32 18.08 -18.78
C THR A 114 2.05 18.87 -19.86
N GLU A 115 3.16 19.54 -19.54
CA GLU A 115 3.91 20.40 -20.46
C GLU A 115 5.25 19.79 -20.90
N GLY A 116 5.72 18.73 -20.25
CA GLY A 116 7.07 18.16 -20.41
C GLY A 116 7.32 17.36 -21.69
N GLY A 117 6.30 17.07 -22.48
CA GLY A 117 6.41 16.40 -23.77
C GLY A 117 6.68 14.88 -23.70
N GLU A 118 6.89 14.31 -22.54
CA GLU A 118 6.96 12.86 -22.34
C GLU A 118 5.58 12.30 -22.03
N HIS A 119 5.17 11.28 -22.80
CA HIS A 119 3.87 10.65 -22.61
C HIS A 119 4.02 9.34 -21.83
N TYR A 120 3.16 9.15 -20.82
CA TYR A 120 3.01 7.92 -20.06
C TYR A 120 1.62 7.34 -20.32
N GLY A 121 1.54 6.05 -20.64
CA GLY A 121 0.26 5.35 -20.77
C GLY A 121 -0.44 5.17 -19.42
N LEU A 122 0.36 5.09 -18.34
CA LEU A 122 -0.13 4.95 -16.97
C LEU A 122 0.75 5.70 -15.97
N ILE A 123 0.10 6.45 -15.08
CA ILE A 123 0.73 6.96 -13.85
C ILE A 123 0.17 6.18 -12.66
N ILE A 124 1.06 5.60 -11.86
CA ILE A 124 0.71 4.90 -10.62
C ILE A 124 1.10 5.79 -9.44
N LEU A 125 0.16 5.97 -8.53
CA LEU A 125 0.25 6.83 -7.35
C LEU A 125 0.13 5.96 -6.09
N PRO A 126 1.23 5.30 -5.67
CA PRO A 126 1.22 4.54 -4.43
C PRO A 126 1.30 5.49 -3.24
N ASP A 127 0.42 5.28 -2.27
CA ASP A 127 0.35 5.99 -0.99
C ASP A 127 -0.03 7.48 -1.08
N SER A 128 -0.63 7.93 -2.16
CA SER A 128 -1.05 9.34 -2.30
C SER A 128 -2.23 9.52 -3.26
N SER A 129 -2.69 10.76 -3.38
CA SER A 129 -3.51 11.28 -4.49
C SER A 129 -4.96 10.80 -4.60
N SER A 130 -5.57 10.19 -3.58
CA SER A 130 -7.00 9.83 -3.68
C SER A 130 -7.92 11.03 -3.93
N ASN A 131 -7.52 12.24 -3.53
CA ASN A 131 -8.30 13.46 -3.65
C ASN A 131 -7.82 14.41 -4.76
N ASP A 132 -6.88 13.98 -5.61
CA ASP A 132 -6.26 14.82 -6.65
C ASP A 132 -7.07 14.84 -7.96
N TYR A 133 -8.42 14.82 -7.88
CA TYR A 133 -9.31 14.66 -9.02
C TYR A 133 -9.10 15.70 -10.14
N ILE A 134 -8.74 16.94 -9.83
CA ILE A 134 -8.43 17.99 -10.84
C ILE A 134 -7.19 17.59 -11.67
N TYR A 135 -6.18 17.03 -11.02
CA TYR A 135 -4.96 16.58 -11.71
C TYR A 135 -5.19 15.27 -12.46
N HIS A 136 -6.05 14.39 -11.96
CA HIS A 136 -6.47 13.19 -12.69
C HIS A 136 -7.18 13.55 -14.00
N GLU A 137 -8.06 14.57 -13.98
CA GLU A 137 -8.73 15.07 -15.18
C GLU A 137 -7.72 15.61 -16.20
N GLN A 138 -6.78 16.48 -15.77
CA GLN A 138 -5.74 16.99 -16.65
C GLN A 138 -4.89 15.90 -17.31
N LEU A 139 -4.55 14.84 -16.59
CA LEU A 139 -3.82 13.70 -17.14
C LEU A 139 -4.67 12.87 -18.10
N SER A 140 -5.93 12.66 -17.76
CA SER A 140 -6.90 11.96 -18.62
C SER A 140 -7.13 12.67 -19.94
N ASP A 141 -7.19 14.01 -19.96
CA ASP A 141 -7.32 14.82 -21.16
C ASP A 141 -6.13 14.66 -22.14
N LEU A 142 -4.98 14.24 -21.60
CA LEU A 142 -3.78 13.90 -22.39
C LEU A 142 -3.71 12.43 -22.80
N GLY A 143 -4.72 11.64 -22.47
CA GLY A 143 -4.76 10.19 -22.74
C GLY A 143 -3.94 9.36 -21.77
N THR A 144 -3.48 9.92 -20.64
CA THR A 144 -2.76 9.20 -19.58
C THR A 144 -3.74 8.63 -18.58
N SER A 145 -3.68 7.33 -18.36
CA SER A 145 -4.46 6.65 -17.32
C SER A 145 -3.84 6.85 -15.93
N VAL A 146 -4.67 6.86 -14.89
CA VAL A 146 -4.22 7.03 -13.50
C VAL A 146 -4.71 5.88 -12.63
N LEU A 147 -3.78 5.27 -11.87
CA LEU A 147 -4.04 4.24 -10.87
C LEU A 147 -3.55 4.70 -9.50
N VAL A 148 -4.46 4.87 -8.56
CA VAL A 148 -4.20 5.27 -7.18
C VAL A 148 -4.28 4.05 -6.27
N LEU A 149 -3.26 3.83 -5.43
CA LEU A 149 -3.17 2.78 -4.41
C LEU A 149 -2.91 3.44 -3.06
N HIS A 150 -3.98 3.75 -2.29
CA HIS A 150 -3.88 4.65 -1.13
C HIS A 150 -4.69 4.13 0.05
N HIS A 151 -4.50 4.69 1.25
CA HIS A 151 -5.13 4.21 2.47
C HIS A 151 -5.76 5.31 3.34
N HIS A 152 -5.53 6.57 3.07
CA HIS A 152 -6.11 7.65 3.87
C HIS A 152 -7.62 7.81 3.59
N ILE A 153 -8.31 8.41 4.56
CA ILE A 153 -9.72 8.79 4.41
C ILE A 153 -9.80 9.82 3.27
N THR A 154 -10.72 9.59 2.37
CA THR A 154 -10.94 10.46 1.22
C THR A 154 -12.14 11.38 1.45
N ASP A 155 -12.19 12.49 0.73
CA ASP A 155 -13.39 13.29 0.59
C ASP A 155 -14.52 12.48 -0.09
N THR A 156 -15.71 13.03 -0.11
CA THR A 156 -16.92 12.30 -0.51
C THR A 156 -17.02 11.98 -1.99
N GLU A 157 -16.25 12.64 -2.84
CA GLU A 157 -16.28 12.42 -4.29
C GLU A 157 -15.01 11.73 -4.76
N LEU A 158 -15.17 10.60 -5.47
CA LEU A 158 -14.07 9.92 -6.13
C LEU A 158 -13.87 10.48 -7.53
N SER A 159 -12.61 10.49 -7.97
CA SER A 159 -12.29 10.87 -9.34
C SER A 159 -12.88 9.87 -10.34
N GLU A 160 -13.59 10.36 -11.35
CA GLU A 160 -14.04 9.56 -12.49
C GLU A 160 -12.88 9.28 -13.47
N ASN A 161 -11.79 10.06 -13.39
CA ASN A 161 -10.64 10.01 -14.27
C ASN A 161 -9.47 9.19 -13.72
N ALA A 162 -9.65 8.51 -12.57
CA ALA A 162 -8.67 7.61 -11.99
C ALA A 162 -9.34 6.33 -11.48
N ILE A 163 -8.58 5.23 -11.47
CA ILE A 163 -8.98 4.05 -10.72
C ILE A 163 -8.35 4.14 -9.34
N VAL A 164 -9.20 4.35 -8.32
CA VAL A 164 -8.77 4.45 -6.93
C VAL A 164 -9.03 3.13 -6.21
N ILE A 165 -7.97 2.52 -5.68
CA ILE A 165 -7.99 1.34 -4.81
C ILE A 165 -7.58 1.81 -3.43
N ASN A 166 -8.52 1.77 -2.48
CA ASN A 166 -8.30 2.28 -1.13
C ASN A 166 -9.08 1.41 -0.14
N ASN A 167 -8.42 0.96 0.94
CA ASN A 167 -9.06 0.12 1.95
C ASN A 167 -10.18 0.84 2.71
N GLN A 168 -10.11 2.19 2.87
CA GLN A 168 -11.20 2.97 3.48
C GLN A 168 -12.48 2.91 2.65
N LEU A 169 -12.34 2.94 1.32
CA LEU A 169 -13.43 2.95 0.36
C LEU A 169 -13.96 1.55 0.01
N SER A 170 -13.33 0.50 0.51
CA SER A 170 -13.61 -0.90 0.20
C SER A 170 -14.50 -1.52 1.29
N PRO A 171 -15.84 -1.59 1.15
CA PRO A 171 -16.74 -2.00 2.23
C PRO A 171 -16.46 -3.41 2.76
N ASN A 172 -16.02 -4.31 1.88
CA ASN A 172 -15.74 -5.70 2.21
C ASN A 172 -14.35 -5.91 2.81
N TYR A 173 -13.43 -4.97 2.62
CA TYR A 173 -12.09 -5.03 3.19
C TYR A 173 -12.11 -4.58 4.65
N LYS A 174 -11.88 -5.49 5.59
CA LYS A 174 -12.13 -5.26 7.03
C LYS A 174 -11.05 -4.39 7.69
N ASN A 175 -9.78 -4.60 7.29
CA ASN A 175 -8.66 -3.87 7.89
C ASN A 175 -8.60 -2.43 7.35
N LYS A 176 -9.14 -1.48 8.12
CA LYS A 176 -9.10 -0.05 7.80
C LYS A 176 -7.79 0.63 8.23
N GLU A 177 -6.97 -0.07 8.99
CA GLU A 177 -5.66 0.37 9.48
C GLU A 177 -4.49 -0.16 8.62
N LEU A 178 -4.78 -0.64 7.41
CA LEU A 178 -3.75 -1.03 6.45
C LEU A 178 -3.15 0.24 5.82
N THR A 179 -1.82 0.29 5.68
CA THR A 179 -1.08 1.43 5.14
C THR A 179 -0.93 1.35 3.61
N GLY A 180 -0.39 2.38 2.96
CA GLY A 180 -0.19 2.40 1.51
C GLY A 180 0.65 1.23 1.02
N ALA A 181 1.77 0.90 1.69
CA ALA A 181 2.57 -0.28 1.36
C ALA A 181 1.77 -1.58 1.52
N GLY A 182 0.88 -1.65 2.49
CA GLY A 182 -0.03 -2.77 2.66
C GLY A 182 -1.05 -2.88 1.52
N VAL A 183 -1.62 -1.76 1.06
CA VAL A 183 -2.55 -1.71 -0.09
C VAL A 183 -1.83 -2.15 -1.37
N VAL A 184 -0.63 -1.63 -1.64
CA VAL A 184 0.18 -2.03 -2.79
C VAL A 184 0.54 -3.51 -2.73
N TYR A 185 0.94 -4.01 -1.56
CA TYR A 185 1.21 -5.44 -1.36
C TYR A 185 -0.02 -6.30 -1.68
N GLN A 186 -1.21 -5.90 -1.21
CA GLN A 186 -2.45 -6.59 -1.52
C GLN A 186 -2.82 -6.52 -3.00
N PHE A 187 -2.56 -5.41 -3.67
CA PHE A 187 -2.73 -5.29 -5.12
C PHE A 187 -1.80 -6.26 -5.87
N CYS A 188 -0.53 -6.37 -5.48
CA CYS A 188 0.40 -7.35 -6.02
C CYS A 188 -0.06 -8.80 -5.77
N ARG A 189 -0.62 -9.10 -4.59
CA ARG A 189 -1.24 -10.41 -4.30
C ARG A 189 -2.45 -10.70 -5.20
N TYR A 190 -3.23 -9.68 -5.52
CA TYR A 190 -4.33 -9.84 -6.49
C TYR A 190 -3.80 -10.18 -7.89
N LEU A 191 -2.74 -9.49 -8.34
CA LEU A 191 -2.09 -9.79 -9.61
C LEU A 191 -1.54 -11.21 -9.65
N ASP A 192 -0.90 -11.66 -8.56
CA ASP A 192 -0.44 -13.05 -8.42
C ASP A 192 -1.59 -14.04 -8.56
N LEU A 193 -2.71 -13.80 -7.86
CA LEU A 193 -3.90 -14.64 -7.94
C LEU A 193 -4.46 -14.71 -9.37
N LYS A 194 -4.57 -13.55 -10.05
CA LYS A 194 -5.11 -13.43 -11.41
C LYS A 194 -4.22 -14.09 -12.46
N LEU A 195 -2.91 -14.03 -12.29
CA LEU A 195 -1.92 -14.46 -13.28
C LEU A 195 -1.28 -15.82 -12.96
N GLY A 196 -1.67 -16.46 -11.85
CA GLY A 196 -1.07 -17.72 -11.40
C GLY A 196 0.41 -17.55 -11.04
N LYS A 197 0.79 -16.43 -10.44
CA LYS A 197 2.15 -16.10 -9.97
C LYS A 197 2.25 -16.18 -8.46
N SER A 198 3.45 -15.99 -7.93
CA SER A 198 3.75 -15.97 -6.49
C SER A 198 4.92 -15.03 -6.17
N PHE A 199 4.87 -13.81 -6.71
CA PHE A 199 5.93 -12.82 -6.56
C PHE A 199 5.71 -11.89 -5.37
N ALA A 200 4.45 -11.60 -5.01
CA ALA A 200 4.10 -10.61 -4.01
C ALA A 200 4.74 -10.88 -2.63
N ASP A 201 4.77 -12.14 -2.19
CA ASP A 201 5.31 -12.50 -0.87
C ASP A 201 6.81 -12.16 -0.70
N LYS A 202 7.55 -11.94 -1.81
CA LYS A 202 8.95 -11.47 -1.75
C LYS A 202 9.08 -10.06 -1.16
N TYR A 203 8.02 -9.28 -1.22
CA TYR A 203 7.97 -7.87 -0.82
C TYR A 203 7.24 -7.64 0.50
N MET A 204 6.94 -8.72 1.24
CA MET A 204 6.28 -8.63 2.54
C MET A 204 7.13 -7.86 3.57
N ASP A 205 8.45 -7.92 3.45
CA ASP A 205 9.39 -7.15 4.27
C ASP A 205 9.24 -5.64 4.07
N LEU A 206 9.09 -5.19 2.84
CA LEU A 206 8.82 -3.78 2.52
C LEU A 206 7.43 -3.35 3.01
N ALA A 207 6.40 -4.19 2.84
CA ALA A 207 5.08 -3.92 3.39
C ALA A 207 5.12 -3.81 4.92
N ALA A 208 5.88 -4.70 5.59
CA ALA A 208 6.11 -4.63 7.03
C ALA A 208 6.77 -3.32 7.45
N TRP A 209 7.76 -2.87 6.68
CA TRP A 209 8.48 -1.64 6.96
C TRP A 209 7.60 -0.39 6.78
N GLY A 210 6.76 -0.36 5.73
CA GLY A 210 5.76 0.70 5.53
C GLY A 210 4.76 0.75 6.68
N ILE A 211 4.16 -0.40 7.07
CA ILE A 211 3.23 -0.49 8.20
C ILE A 211 3.84 0.05 9.50
N ILE A 212 5.12 -0.25 9.77
CA ILE A 212 5.81 0.25 10.97
C ILE A 212 6.07 1.75 10.86
N GLY A 213 6.53 2.21 9.70
CA GLY A 213 6.89 3.60 9.46
C GLY A 213 5.72 4.56 9.56
N ASP A 214 4.57 4.15 9.07
CA ASP A 214 3.31 4.89 9.17
C ASP A 214 2.53 4.63 10.47
N MET A 215 3.11 3.90 11.41
CA MET A 215 2.50 3.52 12.68
C MET A 215 1.16 2.80 12.54
N GLY A 216 0.99 1.97 11.50
CA GLY A 216 -0.19 1.16 11.27
C GLY A 216 -0.56 0.32 12.50
N SER A 217 -1.85 0.23 12.80
CA SER A 217 -2.34 -0.39 14.03
C SER A 217 -1.92 -1.86 14.14
N MET A 218 -1.15 -2.18 15.19
CA MET A 218 -0.79 -3.55 15.52
C MET A 218 -1.92 -4.31 16.27
N LEU A 219 -3.09 -3.72 16.44
CA LEU A 219 -4.27 -4.44 16.90
C LEU A 219 -4.90 -5.26 15.77
N GLU A 220 -4.68 -4.85 14.51
CA GLU A 220 -5.11 -5.60 13.34
C GLU A 220 -4.22 -6.82 13.11
N LEU A 221 -4.83 -8.01 13.09
CA LEU A 221 -4.10 -9.27 12.93
C LEU A 221 -3.40 -9.40 11.58
N GLU A 222 -3.95 -8.77 10.54
CA GLU A 222 -3.31 -8.70 9.23
C GLU A 222 -2.00 -7.92 9.30
N ASN A 223 -2.01 -6.71 9.85
CA ASN A 223 -0.81 -5.90 10.02
C ASN A 223 0.25 -6.65 10.85
N ARG A 224 -0.20 -7.30 11.93
CA ARG A 224 0.70 -8.12 12.76
C ARG A 224 1.31 -9.28 12.00
N TYR A 225 0.53 -9.97 11.17
CA TYR A 225 1.04 -11.07 10.36
C TYR A 225 2.08 -10.58 9.36
N ILE A 226 1.76 -9.51 8.60
CA ILE A 226 2.68 -8.94 7.61
C ILE A 226 3.98 -8.50 8.29
N VAL A 227 3.88 -7.78 9.42
CA VAL A 227 5.06 -7.30 10.15
C VAL A 227 5.88 -8.46 10.71
N LYS A 228 5.25 -9.45 11.33
CA LYS A 228 5.95 -10.61 11.93
C LYS A 228 6.69 -11.42 10.87
N GLU A 229 6.02 -11.78 9.78
CA GLU A 229 6.62 -12.63 8.75
C GLU A 229 7.56 -11.84 7.83
N GLY A 230 7.25 -10.59 7.52
CA GLY A 230 8.10 -9.71 6.72
C GLY A 230 9.45 -9.44 7.40
N LEU A 231 9.45 -9.11 8.69
CA LEU A 231 10.70 -8.89 9.44
C LEU A 231 11.50 -10.18 9.70
N LYS A 232 10.85 -11.33 9.68
CA LYS A 232 11.53 -12.63 9.81
C LYS A 232 12.26 -13.03 8.51
N ASN A 233 11.75 -12.60 7.35
CA ASN A 233 12.24 -13.00 6.03
C ASN A 233 12.56 -11.74 5.21
N ILE A 234 13.63 -11.04 5.56
CA ILE A 234 14.05 -9.82 4.89
C ILE A 234 14.76 -10.15 3.58
N ASN A 235 14.17 -9.77 2.47
CA ASN A 235 14.69 -9.95 1.11
C ASN A 235 15.36 -8.67 0.58
N ASN A 236 14.89 -7.49 1.03
CA ASN A 236 15.44 -6.22 0.58
C ASN A 236 16.83 -5.96 1.16
N LYS A 237 17.81 -5.73 0.28
CA LYS A 237 19.22 -5.58 0.67
C LYS A 237 19.49 -4.34 1.55
N LEU A 238 18.73 -3.25 1.33
CA LEU A 238 18.86 -2.05 2.15
C LEU A 238 18.34 -2.30 3.57
N LEU A 239 17.15 -2.91 3.69
CA LEU A 239 16.58 -3.26 5.00
C LEU A 239 17.50 -4.22 5.75
N TRP A 240 18.02 -5.23 5.06
CA TRP A 240 19.02 -6.14 5.62
C TRP A 240 20.22 -5.39 6.19
N ALA A 241 20.83 -4.49 5.41
CA ALA A 241 22.01 -3.72 5.83
C ALA A 241 21.73 -2.76 7.01
N LEU A 242 20.49 -2.26 7.13
CA LEU A 242 20.08 -1.41 8.26
C LEU A 242 19.91 -2.21 9.55
N MET A 243 19.52 -3.47 9.48
CA MET A 243 19.27 -4.34 10.63
C MET A 243 20.52 -5.06 11.13
N GLU A 244 21.58 -5.20 10.34
CA GLU A 244 22.86 -5.81 10.74
C GLU A 244 23.72 -4.89 11.65
N LYS A 245 23.31 -3.66 11.93
CA LYS A 245 24.01 -2.70 12.79
C LYS A 245 23.44 -2.67 14.19
#